data_ba2514815b2b5c08366e96710eac8f19
#
_entry.id   ba2514815b2b5c08366e96710eac8f19
#
_cell.length_a   1.000
_cell.length_b   1.000
_cell.length_c   1.000
_cell.angle_alpha   90.00
_cell.angle_beta   90.00
_cell.angle_gamma   90.00
#
_symmetry.space_group_name_H-M   'P 1'
#
loop_
_entity.id
_entity.type
_entity.pdbx_description
1 polymer ?
#
loop_
_entity_poly.entity_id
_entity_poly.type
_entity_poly.pdbx_seq_one_letter_code
_entity_poly.pdbx_strand_id
1 'polypeptide(L)'
;VSHVVQRTPLITHHQACGAKLVDFAGWEMPIQYSGVLDEYHTVRSHVGLFDVSHMGRVRIAGSGAVSFLQRVTTNDVGKLAISQAHYSMVCNEKGGIKDDIFVYRLTSDEFLLCVNASNREKILSWLQSQLAQNKTVCLEDRSMELAQVAVQGPKSRELLISLGGTALEGLKLHHTCDGTIGGLSCLLARTGYTGELGYEIYIAADKVGRLWDLLVDKGQAWGLKPAGLGARDLLRLEMGYLLYGNDMGEETTPLEANADWTVSFQKGQFIGSQALLAQKQAGIARLFVAFELVEKAVPRHGFRILDPGTSYPIGDVTSGNLSPLLQKGIGLGYVPVRYAEPGSSIQIEIRSKSVPAQIVKPPFYKKRKA
;
A
#
# COMPACT_ATOMS: atom_id res chain seq x y z
N VAL A 1 9.21 -29.50 -4.19
CA VAL A 1 9.94 -28.62 -3.25
C VAL A 1 8.88 -28.07 -2.31
N SER A 2 8.93 -28.48 -1.00
CA SER A 2 8.04 -27.93 0.01
C SER A 2 8.33 -26.42 0.14
N HIS A 3 7.39 -25.59 -0.23
CA HIS A 3 7.47 -24.15 0.04
C HIS A 3 7.46 -23.95 1.56
N VAL A 4 8.61 -23.56 2.12
CA VAL A 4 8.68 -23.14 3.52
C VAL A 4 8.10 -21.72 3.57
N VAL A 5 6.92 -21.60 4.16
CA VAL A 5 6.26 -20.31 4.36
C VAL A 5 7.07 -19.51 5.37
N GLN A 6 7.41 -18.26 5.06
CA GLN A 6 8.15 -17.37 5.97
C GLN A 6 7.25 -16.89 7.12
N ARG A 7 7.87 -16.48 8.22
CA ARG A 7 7.17 -16.01 9.43
C ARG A 7 7.74 -14.66 9.86
N THR A 8 6.85 -13.77 10.26
CA THR A 8 7.26 -12.53 10.90
C THR A 8 7.73 -12.77 12.34
N PRO A 9 8.48 -11.84 12.94
CA PRO A 9 8.85 -11.93 14.36
C PRO A 9 7.63 -12.00 15.31
N LEU A 10 6.43 -11.65 14.84
CA LEU A 10 5.19 -11.60 15.62
C LEU A 10 4.33 -12.88 15.53
N ILE A 11 4.80 -13.95 14.88
CA ILE A 11 3.99 -15.15 14.64
C ILE A 11 3.40 -15.75 15.93
N THR A 12 4.19 -15.81 17.00
CA THR A 12 3.73 -16.33 18.31
C THR A 12 2.68 -15.40 18.95
N HIS A 13 2.80 -14.09 18.77
CA HIS A 13 1.81 -13.10 19.23
C HIS A 13 0.50 -13.23 18.46
N HIS A 14 0.56 -13.47 17.15
CA HIS A 14 -0.64 -13.74 16.34
C HIS A 14 -1.37 -14.99 16.81
N GLN A 15 -0.63 -16.07 17.06
CA GLN A 15 -1.20 -17.31 17.58
C GLN A 15 -1.82 -17.12 18.97
N ALA A 16 -1.13 -16.40 19.88
CA ALA A 16 -1.64 -16.09 21.20
C ALA A 16 -2.90 -15.23 21.19
N CYS A 17 -3.04 -14.34 20.19
CA CYS A 17 -4.24 -13.55 19.95
C CYS A 17 -5.35 -14.31 19.20
N GLY A 18 -5.20 -15.61 18.92
CA GLY A 18 -6.20 -16.43 18.22
C GLY A 18 -6.37 -16.09 16.74
N ALA A 19 -5.33 -15.57 16.09
CA ALA A 19 -5.37 -15.21 14.69
C ALA A 19 -5.65 -16.42 13.79
N LYS A 20 -6.51 -16.24 12.78
CA LYS A 20 -6.61 -17.15 11.65
C LYS A 20 -5.50 -16.83 10.67
N LEU A 21 -4.54 -17.74 10.54
CA LEU A 21 -3.36 -17.56 9.69
C LEU A 21 -3.61 -18.12 8.28
N VAL A 22 -3.02 -17.48 7.27
CA VAL A 22 -3.05 -17.89 5.86
C VAL A 22 -1.69 -17.65 5.22
N ASP A 23 -1.39 -18.36 4.13
CA ASP A 23 -0.28 -18.01 3.25
C ASP A 23 -0.65 -16.76 2.45
N PHE A 24 0.14 -15.72 2.61
CA PHE A 24 0.06 -14.48 1.85
C PHE A 24 1.44 -14.13 1.30
N ALA A 25 1.59 -14.23 -0.01
CA ALA A 25 2.85 -13.95 -0.71
C ALA A 25 4.06 -14.72 -0.12
N GLY A 26 3.85 -15.98 0.29
CA GLY A 26 4.87 -16.82 0.91
C GLY A 26 5.14 -16.56 2.39
N TRP A 27 4.28 -15.75 3.04
CA TRP A 27 4.35 -15.46 4.47
C TRP A 27 3.12 -15.99 5.20
N GLU A 28 3.31 -16.58 6.39
CA GLU A 28 2.22 -16.96 7.29
C GLU A 28 1.69 -15.71 8.01
N MET A 29 0.54 -15.19 7.55
CA MET A 29 -0.01 -13.91 7.99
C MET A 29 -1.42 -14.02 8.55
N PRO A 30 -1.81 -13.16 9.53
CA PRO A 30 -3.16 -13.13 10.04
C PRO A 30 -4.13 -12.56 9.00
N ILE A 31 -5.12 -13.37 8.58
CA ILE A 31 -6.22 -12.86 7.76
C ILE A 31 -7.23 -12.10 8.63
N GLN A 32 -7.44 -12.55 9.86
CA GLN A 32 -8.30 -11.94 10.88
C GLN A 32 -7.97 -12.47 12.27
N TYR A 33 -8.42 -11.74 13.30
CA TYR A 33 -8.43 -12.14 14.71
C TYR A 33 -9.87 -12.25 15.23
N SER A 34 -10.52 -11.14 15.51
CA SER A 34 -11.91 -11.09 15.99
C SER A 34 -12.94 -11.14 14.85
N GLY A 35 -12.50 -10.97 13.62
CA GLY A 35 -13.32 -10.98 12.42
C GLY A 35 -13.14 -9.73 11.57
N VAL A 36 -13.15 -9.93 10.24
CA VAL A 36 -12.84 -8.88 9.26
C VAL A 36 -13.67 -7.61 9.46
N LEU A 37 -14.97 -7.75 9.70
CA LEU A 37 -15.86 -6.58 9.86
C LEU A 37 -15.66 -5.87 11.20
N ASP A 38 -15.45 -6.61 12.29
CA ASP A 38 -15.18 -6.03 13.60
C ASP A 38 -13.87 -5.24 13.60
N GLU A 39 -12.82 -5.82 13.01
CA GLU A 39 -11.53 -5.17 12.84
C GLU A 39 -11.63 -3.95 11.93
N TYR A 40 -12.34 -4.04 10.81
CA TYR A 40 -12.61 -2.92 9.92
C TYR A 40 -13.27 -1.75 10.67
N HIS A 41 -14.34 -2.03 11.42
CA HIS A 41 -15.03 -0.99 12.19
C HIS A 41 -14.15 -0.41 13.30
N THR A 42 -13.31 -1.23 13.91
CA THR A 42 -12.34 -0.78 14.91
C THR A 42 -11.36 0.23 14.30
N VAL A 43 -10.81 -0.03 13.12
CA VAL A 43 -9.91 0.92 12.42
C VAL A 43 -10.63 2.22 12.08
N ARG A 44 -11.89 2.14 11.63
CA ARG A 44 -12.68 3.34 11.27
C ARG A 44 -13.05 4.22 12.47
N SER A 45 -13.17 3.65 13.68
CA SER A 45 -13.70 4.37 14.85
C SER A 45 -12.74 4.49 16.04
N HIS A 46 -11.74 3.62 16.14
CA HIS A 46 -10.81 3.49 17.26
C HIS A 46 -9.36 3.38 16.79
N VAL A 47 -8.71 2.24 17.06
CA VAL A 47 -7.33 1.94 16.65
C VAL A 47 -7.20 0.49 16.20
N GLY A 48 -6.74 0.26 14.98
CA GLY A 48 -6.29 -1.05 14.51
C GLY A 48 -4.77 -1.16 14.55
N LEU A 49 -4.27 -2.32 14.94
CA LEU A 49 -2.85 -2.66 14.97
C LEU A 49 -2.59 -3.77 13.96
N PHE A 50 -1.76 -3.48 12.96
CA PHE A 50 -1.40 -4.42 11.90
C PHE A 50 0.08 -4.79 11.99
N ASP A 51 0.38 -6.07 11.85
CA ASP A 51 1.72 -6.51 11.48
C ASP A 51 1.89 -6.36 9.96
N VAL A 52 2.88 -5.57 9.58
CA VAL A 52 3.28 -5.37 8.18
C VAL A 52 4.76 -5.70 7.98
N SER A 53 5.33 -6.53 8.89
CA SER A 53 6.74 -6.94 8.86
C SER A 53 7.09 -7.88 7.70
N HIS A 54 6.10 -8.39 6.98
CA HIS A 54 6.30 -9.16 5.75
C HIS A 54 6.73 -8.29 4.56
N MET A 55 6.50 -6.96 4.59
CA MET A 55 6.98 -6.02 3.57
C MET A 55 8.51 -6.05 3.47
N GLY A 56 9.08 -5.57 2.38
CA GLY A 56 10.52 -5.39 2.27
C GLY A 56 10.96 -4.01 2.75
N ARG A 57 12.08 -3.94 3.48
CA ARG A 57 12.74 -2.70 3.91
C ARG A 57 14.14 -2.68 3.34
N VAL A 58 14.36 -1.81 2.36
CA VAL A 58 15.64 -1.70 1.64
C VAL A 58 16.28 -0.36 1.96
N ARG A 59 17.47 -0.41 2.55
CA ARG A 59 18.28 0.79 2.82
C ARG A 59 19.13 1.09 1.61
N ILE A 60 19.10 2.33 1.16
CA ILE A 60 19.96 2.87 0.09
C ILE A 60 20.74 4.05 0.68
N ALA A 61 22.06 4.00 0.67
CA ALA A 61 22.89 5.04 1.26
C ALA A 61 24.13 5.33 0.43
N GLY A 62 24.74 6.52 0.65
CA GLY A 62 25.97 6.97 0.03
C GLY A 62 25.77 8.15 -0.90
N SER A 63 26.89 8.77 -1.30
CA SER A 63 26.87 10.02 -2.08
C SER A 63 26.16 9.90 -3.45
N GLY A 64 26.03 8.68 -3.97
CA GLY A 64 25.30 8.37 -5.20
C GLY A 64 23.82 8.01 -5.00
N ALA A 65 23.31 7.94 -3.76
CA ALA A 65 21.97 7.43 -3.46
C ALA A 65 20.85 8.22 -4.15
N VAL A 66 20.90 9.55 -4.14
CA VAL A 66 19.91 10.41 -4.81
C VAL A 66 19.92 10.14 -6.32
N SER A 67 21.06 10.15 -6.98
CA SER A 67 21.15 9.94 -8.44
C SER A 67 20.73 8.53 -8.83
N PHE A 68 21.04 7.53 -8.01
CA PHE A 68 20.60 6.16 -8.21
C PHE A 68 19.08 6.06 -8.12
N LEU A 69 18.47 6.57 -7.05
CA LEU A 69 17.02 6.54 -6.87
C LEU A 69 16.29 7.38 -7.94
N GLN A 70 16.84 8.51 -8.38
CA GLN A 70 16.30 9.26 -9.51
C GLN A 70 16.23 8.42 -10.79
N ARG A 71 17.19 7.53 -11.02
CA ARG A 71 17.24 6.67 -12.20
C ARG A 71 16.29 5.48 -12.12
N VAL A 72 16.08 4.90 -10.93
CA VAL A 72 15.34 3.63 -10.75
C VAL A 72 13.91 3.79 -10.27
N THR A 73 13.47 4.99 -9.92
CA THR A 73 12.08 5.26 -9.49
C THR A 73 11.41 6.30 -10.38
N THR A 74 10.10 6.35 -10.41
CA THR A 74 9.34 7.27 -11.28
C THR A 74 9.17 8.67 -10.71
N ASN A 75 9.04 8.81 -9.39
CA ASN A 75 8.83 10.09 -8.73
C ASN A 75 10.18 10.82 -8.47
N ASP A 76 10.11 12.12 -8.21
CA ASP A 76 11.29 12.99 -8.04
C ASP A 76 11.82 12.93 -6.60
N VAL A 77 12.78 12.04 -6.35
CA VAL A 77 13.44 11.90 -5.05
C VAL A 77 14.25 13.15 -4.66
N GLY A 78 14.70 13.93 -5.66
CA GLY A 78 15.41 15.19 -5.41
C GLY A 78 14.58 16.26 -4.71
N LYS A 79 13.25 16.19 -4.82
CA LYS A 79 12.31 17.11 -4.15
C LYS A 79 11.98 16.72 -2.71
N LEU A 80 12.34 15.52 -2.26
CA LEU A 80 12.13 15.14 -0.87
C LEU A 80 13.08 15.95 0.04
N ALA A 81 12.53 16.63 1.02
CA ALA A 81 13.33 17.11 2.15
C ALA A 81 13.71 15.94 3.08
N ILE A 82 14.71 16.15 3.92
CA ILE A 82 15.03 15.19 5.00
C ILE A 82 13.78 14.98 5.85
N SER A 83 13.56 13.76 6.29
CA SER A 83 12.37 13.31 7.02
C SER A 83 11.06 13.37 6.22
N GLN A 84 11.11 13.51 4.90
CA GLN A 84 9.94 13.35 4.03
C GLN A 84 9.92 11.99 3.34
N ALA A 85 8.73 11.60 2.94
CA ALA A 85 8.51 10.41 2.14
C ALA A 85 7.53 10.68 1.00
N HIS A 86 7.63 9.89 -0.06
CA HIS A 86 6.63 9.87 -1.12
C HIS A 86 6.39 8.47 -1.66
N TYR A 87 5.23 8.30 -2.23
CA TYR A 87 4.89 7.13 -3.01
C TYR A 87 5.53 7.25 -4.40
N SER A 88 6.08 6.17 -4.90
CA SER A 88 6.74 6.10 -6.21
C SER A 88 6.56 4.70 -6.79
N MET A 89 6.95 4.52 -8.05
CA MET A 89 6.95 3.23 -8.70
C MET A 89 8.33 2.90 -9.25
N VAL A 90 8.61 1.61 -9.35
CA VAL A 90 9.74 1.03 -10.07
C VAL A 90 9.18 0.44 -11.35
N CYS A 91 9.71 0.84 -12.50
CA CYS A 91 9.25 0.37 -13.80
C CYS A 91 10.32 -0.47 -14.52
N ASN A 92 9.86 -1.31 -15.44
CA ASN A 92 10.73 -1.91 -16.46
C ASN A 92 10.95 -0.92 -17.62
N GLU A 93 11.77 -1.29 -18.58
CA GLU A 93 12.14 -0.45 -19.73
C GLU A 93 10.94 -0.11 -20.63
N LYS A 94 9.89 -0.93 -20.61
CA LYS A 94 8.64 -0.71 -21.35
C LYS A 94 7.64 0.18 -20.58
N GLY A 95 7.99 0.65 -19.36
CA GLY A 95 7.13 1.46 -18.52
C GLY A 95 6.17 0.65 -17.64
N GLY A 96 6.19 -0.69 -17.69
CA GLY A 96 5.39 -1.56 -16.84
C GLY A 96 5.86 -1.54 -15.37
N ILE A 97 4.92 -1.58 -14.44
CA ILE A 97 5.17 -1.44 -13.00
C ILE A 97 5.75 -2.75 -12.44
N LYS A 98 7.00 -2.73 -11.99
CA LYS A 98 7.63 -3.84 -11.28
C LYS A 98 7.23 -3.88 -9.80
N ASP A 99 7.05 -2.71 -9.20
CA ASP A 99 6.54 -2.54 -7.83
C ASP A 99 6.09 -1.10 -7.61
N ASP A 100 5.18 -0.90 -6.66
CA ASP A 100 4.89 0.38 -6.03
C ASP A 100 5.55 0.42 -4.65
N ILE A 101 6.20 1.53 -4.35
CA ILE A 101 7.05 1.66 -3.17
C ILE A 101 6.82 2.98 -2.44
N PHE A 102 7.12 2.97 -1.15
CA PHE A 102 7.30 4.20 -0.40
C PHE A 102 8.79 4.50 -0.24
N VAL A 103 9.21 5.72 -0.56
CA VAL A 103 10.59 6.18 -0.45
C VAL A 103 10.66 7.19 0.69
N TYR A 104 11.41 6.88 1.73
CA TYR A 104 11.66 7.75 2.89
C TYR A 104 13.05 8.32 2.78
N ARG A 105 13.23 9.65 2.85
CA ARG A 105 14.53 10.29 2.93
C ARG A 105 14.89 10.51 4.39
N LEU A 106 15.85 9.74 4.91
CA LEU A 106 16.24 9.80 6.33
C LEU A 106 17.30 10.89 6.59
N THR A 107 18.30 10.98 5.69
CA THR A 107 19.34 12.02 5.74
C THR A 107 19.55 12.61 4.34
N SER A 108 20.62 13.39 4.15
CA SER A 108 20.98 13.93 2.83
C SER A 108 21.19 12.85 1.78
N ASP A 109 21.73 11.71 2.18
CA ASP A 109 22.26 10.63 1.34
C ASP A 109 21.83 9.22 1.82
N GLU A 110 20.84 9.13 2.71
CA GLU A 110 20.29 7.86 3.19
C GLU A 110 18.78 7.82 3.03
N PHE A 111 18.31 6.69 2.48
CA PHE A 111 16.90 6.42 2.19
C PHE A 111 16.50 5.03 2.67
N LEU A 112 15.25 4.90 3.08
CA LEU A 112 14.58 3.62 3.32
C LEU A 112 13.48 3.45 2.28
N LEU A 113 13.44 2.29 1.63
CA LEU A 113 12.36 1.90 0.74
C LEU A 113 11.50 0.86 1.44
N CYS A 114 10.18 1.05 1.39
CA CYS A 114 9.21 0.01 1.74
C CYS A 114 8.67 -0.56 0.43
N VAL A 115 8.89 -1.87 0.19
CA VAL A 115 8.51 -2.58 -1.04
C VAL A 115 7.52 -3.69 -0.72
N ASN A 116 6.69 -4.10 -1.68
CA ASN A 116 5.69 -5.14 -1.46
C ASN A 116 6.33 -6.50 -1.14
N ALA A 117 5.72 -7.26 -0.25
CA ALA A 117 6.21 -8.56 0.20
C ALA A 117 6.42 -9.54 -0.95
N SER A 118 5.46 -9.63 -1.88
CA SER A 118 5.54 -10.49 -3.07
C SER A 118 6.66 -10.12 -4.03
N ASN A 119 7.15 -8.88 -3.98
CA ASN A 119 8.14 -8.33 -4.89
C ASN A 119 9.53 -8.16 -4.26
N ARG A 120 9.67 -8.41 -2.96
CA ARG A 120 10.91 -8.12 -2.22
C ARG A 120 12.16 -8.68 -2.92
N GLU A 121 12.21 -9.96 -3.20
CA GLU A 121 13.37 -10.61 -3.82
C GLU A 121 13.60 -10.11 -5.26
N LYS A 122 12.52 -9.96 -6.02
CA LYS A 122 12.54 -9.42 -7.37
C LYS A 122 13.13 -8.01 -7.40
N ILE A 123 12.65 -7.13 -6.52
CA ILE A 123 13.10 -5.73 -6.46
C ILE A 123 14.52 -5.63 -5.94
N LEU A 124 14.90 -6.40 -4.92
CA LEU A 124 16.28 -6.44 -4.44
C LEU A 124 17.25 -6.85 -5.54
N SER A 125 16.98 -7.96 -6.21
CA SER A 125 17.81 -8.46 -7.31
C SER A 125 17.89 -7.45 -8.46
N TRP A 126 16.76 -6.82 -8.80
CA TRP A 126 16.72 -5.81 -9.85
C TRP A 126 17.51 -4.56 -9.46
N LEU A 127 17.33 -4.01 -8.26
CA LEU A 127 18.08 -2.86 -7.77
C LEU A 127 19.59 -3.16 -7.74
N GLN A 128 19.99 -4.35 -7.29
CA GLN A 128 21.39 -4.80 -7.32
C GLN A 128 21.95 -4.83 -8.75
N SER A 129 21.20 -5.34 -9.71
CA SER A 129 21.59 -5.33 -11.13
C SER A 129 21.75 -3.91 -11.68
N GLN A 130 20.95 -2.97 -11.21
CA GLN A 130 21.03 -1.56 -11.59
C GLN A 130 22.19 -0.81 -10.93
N LEU A 131 22.70 -1.26 -9.79
CA LEU A 131 23.90 -0.68 -9.18
C LEU A 131 25.13 -0.90 -10.04
N ALA A 132 25.22 -2.04 -10.72
CA ALA A 132 26.41 -2.45 -11.48
C ALA A 132 27.69 -2.30 -10.66
N GLN A 133 28.64 -1.48 -11.12
CA GLN A 133 29.89 -1.21 -10.41
C GLN A 133 29.89 0.13 -9.65
N ASN A 134 28.70 0.68 -9.36
CA ASN A 134 28.59 1.97 -8.66
C ASN A 134 29.01 1.83 -7.19
N LYS A 135 30.26 2.19 -6.89
CA LYS A 135 30.83 2.12 -5.54
C LYS A 135 30.37 3.26 -4.60
N THR A 136 29.58 4.20 -5.11
CA THR A 136 29.10 5.36 -4.31
C THR A 136 27.76 5.10 -3.66
N VAL A 137 27.15 3.92 -3.88
CA VAL A 137 25.86 3.53 -3.33
C VAL A 137 26.00 2.20 -2.58
N CYS A 138 25.54 2.19 -1.34
CA CYS A 138 25.34 0.99 -0.53
C CYS A 138 23.87 0.61 -0.56
N LEU A 139 23.55 -0.65 -0.89
CA LEU A 139 22.21 -1.22 -0.86
C LEU A 139 22.19 -2.38 0.12
N GLU A 140 21.29 -2.30 1.11
CA GLU A 140 21.15 -3.30 2.16
C GLU A 140 19.69 -3.74 2.29
N ASP A 141 19.45 -5.03 2.30
CA ASP A 141 18.17 -5.59 2.72
C ASP A 141 18.09 -5.64 4.25
N ARG A 142 17.27 -4.77 4.83
CA ARG A 142 17.05 -4.68 6.27
C ARG A 142 15.75 -5.36 6.73
N SER A 143 15.12 -6.13 5.84
CA SER A 143 13.78 -6.67 6.07
C SER A 143 13.70 -7.63 7.26
N MET A 144 14.75 -8.39 7.52
CA MET A 144 14.79 -9.32 8.64
C MET A 144 15.24 -8.68 9.96
N GLU A 145 15.93 -7.54 9.89
CA GLU A 145 16.45 -6.84 11.08
C GLU A 145 15.50 -5.75 11.58
N LEU A 146 14.69 -5.21 10.69
CA LEU A 146 13.77 -4.10 10.95
C LEU A 146 12.34 -4.59 10.76
N ALA A 147 11.59 -4.74 11.83
CA ALA A 147 10.16 -5.03 11.79
C ALA A 147 9.34 -3.76 11.54
N GLN A 148 8.11 -3.93 11.10
CA GLN A 148 7.20 -2.82 10.82
C GLN A 148 5.79 -3.17 11.32
N VAL A 149 5.22 -2.29 12.13
CA VAL A 149 3.81 -2.35 12.54
C VAL A 149 3.08 -1.07 12.18
N ALA A 150 1.80 -1.19 11.84
CA ALA A 150 0.96 -0.04 11.51
C ALA A 150 -0.13 0.15 12.57
N VAL A 151 -0.19 1.34 13.16
CA VAL A 151 -1.18 1.76 14.16
C VAL A 151 -2.12 2.77 13.48
N GLN A 152 -3.33 2.34 13.16
CA GLN A 152 -4.23 3.04 12.25
C GLN A 152 -5.61 3.28 12.89
N GLY A 153 -6.15 4.47 12.73
CA GLY A 153 -7.46 4.84 13.22
C GLY A 153 -7.47 6.23 13.88
N PRO A 154 -8.64 6.82 14.10
CA PRO A 154 -8.78 8.20 14.57
C PRO A 154 -8.10 8.47 15.93
N LYS A 155 -7.98 7.45 16.80
CA LYS A 155 -7.37 7.57 18.13
C LYS A 155 -5.89 7.13 18.17
N SER A 156 -5.27 6.84 17.02
CA SER A 156 -3.91 6.31 16.95
C SER A 156 -2.85 7.29 17.50
N ARG A 157 -3.02 8.60 17.25
CA ARG A 157 -2.10 9.62 17.72
C ARG A 157 -2.09 9.72 19.24
N GLU A 158 -3.28 9.84 19.83
CA GLU A 158 -3.44 9.98 21.28
C GLU A 158 -2.89 8.78 22.02
N LEU A 159 -3.16 7.56 21.52
CA LEU A 159 -2.56 6.35 22.07
C LEU A 159 -1.04 6.42 22.04
N LEU A 160 -0.44 6.70 20.89
CA LEU A 160 1.03 6.69 20.76
C LEU A 160 1.69 7.81 21.58
N ILE A 161 1.08 8.99 21.68
CA ILE A 161 1.56 10.08 22.54
C ILE A 161 1.51 9.66 24.02
N SER A 162 0.44 8.98 24.47
CA SER A 162 0.33 8.47 25.83
C SER A 162 1.41 7.46 26.20
N LEU A 163 2.03 6.84 25.21
CA LEU A 163 3.16 5.92 25.36
C LEU A 163 4.54 6.57 25.16
N GLY A 164 4.61 7.89 25.20
CA GLY A 164 5.85 8.64 25.06
C GLY A 164 6.20 9.06 23.62
N GLY A 165 5.32 8.81 22.66
CA GLY A 165 5.49 9.22 21.26
C GLY A 165 5.27 10.71 21.00
N THR A 166 5.81 11.60 21.85
CA THR A 166 5.62 13.06 21.76
C THR A 166 6.15 13.65 20.44
N ALA A 167 7.12 13.00 19.80
CA ALA A 167 7.61 13.38 18.49
C ALA A 167 6.51 13.37 17.40
N LEU A 168 5.38 12.72 17.62
CA LEU A 168 4.24 12.67 16.71
C LEU A 168 3.35 13.93 16.75
N GLU A 169 3.48 14.78 17.74
CA GLU A 169 2.66 16.00 17.91
C GLU A 169 2.93 16.85 16.68
N GLY A 170 3.31 17.23 15.95
CA GLY A 170 3.50 18.06 14.76
C GLY A 170 3.86 17.27 13.50
N LEU A 171 3.99 15.96 13.58
CA LEU A 171 4.41 15.17 12.44
C LEU A 171 3.40 15.27 11.29
N LYS A 172 3.84 15.80 10.15
CA LYS A 172 3.00 15.98 8.97
C LYS A 172 2.80 14.66 8.22
N LEU A 173 1.75 14.59 7.41
CA LEU A 173 1.53 13.45 6.51
C LEU A 173 2.76 13.24 5.61
N HIS A 174 3.13 11.99 5.41
CA HIS A 174 4.32 11.56 4.65
C HIS A 174 5.65 12.15 5.20
N HIS A 175 5.73 12.31 6.52
CA HIS A 175 6.98 12.65 7.20
C HIS A 175 7.34 11.56 8.22
N THR A 176 8.63 11.52 8.55
CA THR A 176 9.19 10.61 9.54
C THR A 176 9.86 11.41 10.66
N CYS A 177 10.02 10.78 11.80
CA CYS A 177 10.88 11.24 12.87
C CYS A 177 11.43 10.06 13.67
N ASP A 178 12.62 10.21 14.22
CA ASP A 178 13.08 9.30 15.24
C ASP A 178 12.33 9.58 16.56
N GLY A 179 12.04 8.53 17.30
CA GLY A 179 11.31 8.67 18.55
C GLY A 179 11.33 7.40 19.39
N THR A 180 10.53 7.43 20.45
CA THR A 180 10.37 6.28 21.34
C THR A 180 8.89 6.02 21.58
N ILE A 181 8.51 4.73 21.64
CA ILE A 181 7.21 4.27 22.12
C ILE A 181 7.46 3.32 23.29
N GLY A 182 6.97 3.66 24.48
CA GLY A 182 7.23 2.88 25.68
C GLY A 182 8.72 2.69 26.01
N GLY A 183 9.55 3.69 25.69
CA GLY A 183 11.00 3.62 25.86
C GLY A 183 11.74 2.80 24.80
N LEU A 184 11.05 2.29 23.77
CA LEU A 184 11.64 1.57 22.65
C LEU A 184 11.96 2.54 21.51
N SER A 185 13.23 2.66 21.13
CA SER A 185 13.65 3.50 20.00
C SER A 185 13.11 2.95 18.68
N CYS A 186 12.55 3.83 17.84
CA CYS A 186 11.96 3.49 16.57
C CYS A 186 11.96 4.68 15.59
N LEU A 187 11.85 4.40 14.32
CA LEU A 187 11.51 5.37 13.30
C LEU A 187 9.98 5.40 13.17
N LEU A 188 9.40 6.57 13.33
CA LEU A 188 7.96 6.82 13.25
C LEU A 188 7.65 7.48 11.91
N ALA A 189 6.72 6.94 11.14
CA ALA A 189 6.27 7.49 9.87
C ALA A 189 4.77 7.79 9.92
N ARG A 190 4.35 8.98 9.52
CA ARG A 190 2.92 9.28 9.35
C ARG A 190 2.46 8.83 7.98
N THR A 191 2.33 7.54 7.83
CA THR A 191 1.90 6.82 6.63
C THR A 191 0.88 5.75 6.99
N GLY A 192 0.27 5.13 5.99
CA GLY A 192 -0.70 4.06 6.18
C GLY A 192 -1.45 3.72 4.89
N TYR A 193 -2.28 2.67 4.97
CA TYR A 193 -2.99 2.10 3.83
C TYR A 193 -4.50 1.96 4.10
N THR A 194 -5.02 2.79 5.01
CA THR A 194 -6.40 2.68 5.51
C THR A 194 -7.28 3.89 5.21
N GLY A 195 -6.66 5.02 4.87
CA GLY A 195 -7.35 6.31 4.76
C GLY A 195 -7.64 7.00 6.10
N GLU A 196 -7.37 6.32 7.21
CA GLU A 196 -7.48 6.92 8.55
C GLU A 196 -6.19 7.62 8.96
N LEU A 197 -6.26 8.41 10.04
CA LEU A 197 -5.07 8.86 10.73
C LEU A 197 -4.28 7.64 11.20
N GLY A 198 -3.00 7.61 10.91
CA GLY A 198 -2.21 6.45 11.28
C GLY A 198 -0.72 6.68 11.16
N TYR A 199 0.00 5.74 11.74
CA TYR A 199 1.45 5.72 11.79
C TYR A 199 1.98 4.34 11.53
N GLU A 200 3.11 4.28 10.88
CA GLU A 200 3.91 3.07 10.74
C GLU A 200 5.16 3.20 11.59
N ILE A 201 5.45 2.17 12.35
CA ILE A 201 6.55 2.14 13.33
C ILE A 201 7.55 1.10 12.84
N TYR A 202 8.75 1.55 12.52
CA TYR A 202 9.88 0.71 12.17
C TYR A 202 10.76 0.54 13.40
N ILE A 203 11.01 -0.69 13.78
CA ILE A 203 11.70 -1.05 15.03
C ILE A 203 12.57 -2.29 14.82
N ALA A 204 13.66 -2.43 15.58
CA ALA A 204 14.46 -3.63 15.57
C ALA A 204 13.61 -4.88 15.78
N ALA A 205 13.81 -5.91 14.96
CA ALA A 205 12.97 -7.10 14.92
C ALA A 205 12.91 -7.84 16.26
N ASP A 206 13.99 -7.82 17.03
CA ASP A 206 14.08 -8.40 18.38
C ASP A 206 13.26 -7.64 19.44
N LYS A 207 12.81 -6.42 19.13
CA LYS A 207 12.04 -5.57 20.05
C LYS A 207 10.56 -5.46 19.67
N VAL A 208 10.17 -5.92 18.48
CA VAL A 208 8.80 -5.74 18.00
C VAL A 208 7.77 -6.47 18.83
N GLY A 209 8.10 -7.66 19.38
CA GLY A 209 7.20 -8.40 20.28
C GLY A 209 6.85 -7.59 21.53
N ARG A 210 7.85 -6.96 22.16
CA ARG A 210 7.62 -6.07 23.32
C ARG A 210 6.78 -4.84 22.95
N LEU A 211 6.99 -4.28 21.77
CA LEU A 211 6.17 -3.17 21.28
C LEU A 211 4.72 -3.61 21.05
N TRP A 212 4.52 -4.78 20.46
CA TRP A 212 3.20 -5.36 20.21
C TRP A 212 2.42 -5.56 21.50
N ASP A 213 3.03 -6.21 22.49
CA ASP A 213 2.41 -6.47 23.80
C ASP A 213 2.05 -5.17 24.52
N LEU A 214 2.94 -4.17 24.48
CA LEU A 214 2.69 -2.85 25.05
C LEU A 214 1.48 -2.16 24.37
N LEU A 215 1.42 -2.20 23.04
CA LEU A 215 0.33 -1.60 22.29
C LEU A 215 -0.99 -2.31 22.54
N VAL A 216 -0.99 -3.64 22.62
CA VAL A 216 -2.20 -4.43 22.90
C VAL A 216 -2.70 -4.17 24.33
N ASP A 217 -1.81 -4.15 25.33
CA ASP A 217 -2.16 -3.90 26.73
C ASP A 217 -2.68 -2.46 26.93
N LYS A 218 -1.88 -1.48 26.60
CA LYS A 218 -2.23 -0.05 26.83
C LYS A 218 -3.27 0.49 25.86
N GLY A 219 -3.34 -0.10 24.65
CA GLY A 219 -4.29 0.30 23.63
C GLY A 219 -5.75 -0.07 23.95
N GLN A 220 -6.00 -0.97 24.90
CA GLN A 220 -7.36 -1.36 25.31
C GLN A 220 -8.21 -0.14 25.71
N ALA A 221 -7.64 0.82 26.43
CA ALA A 221 -8.31 2.05 26.83
C ALA A 221 -8.73 2.94 25.62
N TRP A 222 -8.11 2.73 24.48
CA TRP A 222 -8.36 3.43 23.22
C TRP A 222 -9.20 2.61 22.25
N GLY A 223 -9.64 1.41 22.65
CA GLY A 223 -10.35 0.47 21.81
C GLY A 223 -9.48 -0.19 20.74
N LEU A 224 -8.18 -0.33 20.99
CA LEU A 224 -7.28 -1.00 20.06
C LEU A 224 -7.62 -2.48 19.93
N LYS A 225 -7.62 -2.94 18.67
CA LYS A 225 -7.64 -4.37 18.35
C LYS A 225 -6.56 -4.68 17.29
N PRO A 226 -5.92 -5.86 17.37
CA PRO A 226 -5.20 -6.40 16.24
C PRO A 226 -6.12 -6.53 15.04
N ALA A 227 -5.60 -6.27 13.84
CA ALA A 227 -6.35 -6.33 12.60
C ALA A 227 -5.54 -7.06 11.53
N GLY A 228 -6.22 -7.94 10.79
CA GLY A 228 -5.60 -8.78 9.77
C GLY A 228 -5.74 -8.23 8.35
N LEU A 229 -5.24 -9.05 7.39
CA LEU A 229 -5.23 -8.71 5.97
C LEU A 229 -6.63 -8.50 5.39
N GLY A 230 -7.65 -9.19 5.93
CA GLY A 230 -9.04 -9.03 5.46
C GLY A 230 -9.58 -7.63 5.71
N ALA A 231 -9.36 -7.08 6.92
CA ALA A 231 -9.73 -5.70 7.22
C ALA A 231 -8.87 -4.71 6.43
N ARG A 232 -7.55 -4.98 6.29
CA ARG A 232 -6.63 -4.15 5.50
C ARG A 232 -7.10 -4.02 4.05
N ASP A 233 -7.55 -5.11 3.41
CA ASP A 233 -8.04 -5.08 2.02
C ASP A 233 -9.34 -4.29 1.87
N LEU A 234 -10.31 -4.42 2.79
CA LEU A 234 -11.53 -3.60 2.77
C LEU A 234 -11.22 -2.11 2.90
N LEU A 235 -10.34 -1.77 3.83
CA LEU A 235 -9.96 -0.38 4.12
C LEU A 235 -9.28 0.29 2.91
N ARG A 236 -8.28 -0.39 2.31
CA ARG A 236 -7.57 0.15 1.16
C ARG A 236 -8.48 0.27 -0.07
N LEU A 237 -9.39 -0.73 -0.29
CA LEU A 237 -10.33 -0.74 -1.40
C LEU A 237 -11.27 0.47 -1.34
N GLU A 238 -11.80 0.81 -0.16
CA GLU A 238 -12.64 2.00 0.03
C GLU A 238 -11.91 3.32 -0.27
N MET A 239 -10.58 3.31 -0.17
CA MET A 239 -9.76 4.46 -0.55
C MET A 239 -9.40 4.46 -2.04
N GLY A 240 -9.66 3.37 -2.76
CA GLY A 240 -9.22 3.20 -4.14
C GLY A 240 -7.70 3.02 -4.26
N TYR A 241 -7.02 2.57 -3.18
CA TYR A 241 -5.58 2.33 -3.21
C TYR A 241 -5.26 1.05 -3.99
N LEU A 242 -4.26 1.15 -4.83
CA LEU A 242 -3.75 0.06 -5.65
C LEU A 242 -3.17 -1.07 -4.79
N LEU A 243 -3.34 -2.30 -5.25
CA LEU A 243 -2.70 -3.50 -4.69
C LEU A 243 -1.90 -4.18 -5.81
N TYR A 244 -0.58 -4.25 -5.65
CA TYR A 244 0.27 -4.91 -6.61
C TYR A 244 -0.08 -6.41 -6.76
N GLY A 245 -0.08 -6.89 -7.98
CA GLY A 245 -0.48 -8.26 -8.32
C GLY A 245 -1.98 -8.41 -8.59
N ASN A 246 -2.81 -7.49 -8.08
CA ASN A 246 -4.24 -7.43 -8.39
C ASN A 246 -4.55 -6.30 -9.38
N ASP A 247 -4.22 -5.07 -8.98
CA ASP A 247 -4.62 -3.86 -9.70
C ASP A 247 -3.55 -3.37 -10.68
N MET A 248 -2.32 -3.82 -10.54
CA MET A 248 -1.20 -3.47 -11.42
C MET A 248 -0.12 -4.53 -11.42
N GLY A 249 0.72 -4.49 -12.43
CA GLY A 249 1.85 -5.39 -12.63
C GLY A 249 2.73 -4.95 -13.79
N GLU A 250 3.62 -5.82 -14.26
CA GLU A 250 4.63 -5.47 -15.27
C GLU A 250 4.06 -5.20 -16.68
N GLU A 251 2.78 -5.54 -16.92
CA GLU A 251 2.05 -5.23 -18.16
C GLU A 251 1.12 -4.00 -18.01
N THR A 252 1.24 -3.27 -16.90
CA THR A 252 0.46 -2.08 -16.60
C THR A 252 1.38 -0.90 -16.35
N THR A 253 1.11 0.23 -16.97
CA THR A 253 1.89 1.45 -16.75
C THR A 253 1.28 2.32 -15.65
N PRO A 254 2.05 3.21 -15.01
CA PRO A 254 1.51 4.19 -14.07
C PRO A 254 0.45 5.10 -14.69
N LEU A 255 0.52 5.34 -16.00
CA LEU A 255 -0.45 6.17 -16.71
C LEU A 255 -1.80 5.45 -16.83
N GLU A 256 -1.79 4.16 -17.18
CA GLU A 256 -3.00 3.34 -17.22
C GLU A 256 -3.58 3.12 -15.82
N ALA A 257 -2.72 2.97 -14.80
CA ALA A 257 -3.11 2.78 -13.41
C ALA A 257 -3.69 4.03 -12.73
N ASN A 258 -3.90 5.13 -13.48
CA ASN A 258 -4.37 6.41 -12.96
C ASN A 258 -3.47 6.94 -11.82
N ALA A 259 -2.18 6.66 -11.93
CA ALA A 259 -1.12 7.01 -10.99
C ALA A 259 -0.03 7.89 -11.64
N ASP A 260 -0.39 8.64 -12.67
CA ASP A 260 0.48 9.56 -13.42
C ASP A 260 1.14 10.63 -12.52
N TRP A 261 0.47 11.00 -11.42
CA TRP A 261 1.00 11.89 -10.38
C TRP A 261 2.27 11.34 -9.69
N THR A 262 2.57 10.04 -9.83
CA THR A 262 3.82 9.41 -9.34
C THR A 262 4.95 9.51 -10.36
N VAL A 263 4.69 10.04 -11.56
CA VAL A 263 5.67 10.07 -12.66
C VAL A 263 6.15 11.51 -12.89
N SER A 264 7.38 11.80 -12.53
CA SER A 264 8.01 13.10 -12.74
C SER A 264 8.90 13.08 -13.97
N PHE A 265 8.36 13.43 -15.14
CA PHE A 265 9.14 13.54 -16.38
C PHE A 265 10.17 14.68 -16.33
N GLN A 266 9.96 15.68 -15.48
CA GLN A 266 10.83 16.86 -15.36
C GLN A 266 12.15 16.58 -14.65
N LYS A 267 12.28 15.46 -13.91
CA LYS A 267 13.50 15.11 -13.20
C LYS A 267 14.61 14.56 -14.12
N GLY A 268 14.32 14.39 -15.41
CA GLY A 268 15.22 13.77 -16.39
C GLY A 268 14.88 12.29 -16.65
N GLN A 269 15.83 11.56 -17.21
CA GLN A 269 15.64 10.17 -17.61
C GLN A 269 15.64 9.23 -16.39
N PHE A 270 14.71 8.29 -16.41
CA PHE A 270 14.65 7.14 -15.51
C PHE A 270 14.22 5.89 -16.29
N ILE A 271 14.40 4.72 -15.71
CA ILE A 271 14.05 3.46 -16.38
C ILE A 271 12.56 3.42 -16.70
N GLY A 272 12.22 3.20 -17.99
CA GLY A 272 10.85 3.24 -18.51
C GLY A 272 10.37 4.63 -18.94
N SER A 273 11.10 5.73 -18.65
CA SER A 273 10.65 7.11 -18.94
C SER A 273 10.35 7.37 -20.42
N GLN A 274 11.13 6.79 -21.34
CA GLN A 274 10.91 6.99 -22.78
C GLN A 274 9.62 6.30 -23.23
N ALA A 275 9.36 5.08 -22.80
CA ALA A 275 8.14 4.35 -23.11
C ALA A 275 6.90 5.06 -22.53
N LEU A 276 6.98 5.53 -21.28
CA LEU A 276 5.90 6.30 -20.64
C LEU A 276 5.64 7.64 -21.34
N LEU A 277 6.69 8.33 -21.78
CA LEU A 277 6.55 9.58 -22.52
C LEU A 277 5.89 9.35 -23.89
N ALA A 278 6.31 8.31 -24.61
CA ALA A 278 5.71 7.91 -25.88
C ALA A 278 4.22 7.56 -25.70
N GLN A 279 3.88 6.77 -24.67
CA GLN A 279 2.50 6.44 -24.35
C GLN A 279 1.67 7.68 -24.01
N LYS A 280 2.22 8.62 -23.24
CA LYS A 280 1.56 9.89 -22.91
C LYS A 280 1.25 10.72 -24.15
N GLN A 281 2.16 10.74 -25.12
CA GLN A 281 1.99 11.47 -26.39
C GLN A 281 0.96 10.78 -27.31
N ALA A 282 0.99 9.45 -27.38
CA ALA A 282 0.06 8.66 -28.18
C ALA A 282 -1.36 8.59 -27.57
N GLY A 283 -1.50 8.87 -26.28
CA GLY A 283 -2.71 8.64 -25.51
C GLY A 283 -2.77 7.21 -24.93
N ILE A 284 -3.48 7.06 -23.82
CA ILE A 284 -3.71 5.75 -23.18
C ILE A 284 -4.98 5.12 -23.74
N ALA A 285 -4.96 3.79 -23.92
CA ALA A 285 -6.10 3.06 -24.47
C ALA A 285 -7.12 2.67 -23.39
N ARG A 286 -6.65 2.40 -22.18
CA ARG A 286 -7.45 1.97 -21.02
C ARG A 286 -7.04 2.74 -19.77
N LEU A 287 -7.94 2.87 -18.82
CA LEU A 287 -7.70 3.57 -17.58
C LEU A 287 -8.26 2.77 -16.40
N PHE A 288 -7.52 2.77 -15.31
CA PHE A 288 -7.95 2.26 -14.02
C PHE A 288 -9.03 3.15 -13.41
N VAL A 289 -10.15 2.54 -13.04
CA VAL A 289 -11.33 3.23 -12.54
C VAL A 289 -11.87 2.58 -11.28
N ALA A 290 -12.62 3.37 -10.51
CA ALA A 290 -13.44 2.90 -9.41
C ALA A 290 -14.91 2.89 -9.82
N PHE A 291 -15.69 1.91 -9.35
CA PHE A 291 -17.11 1.80 -9.64
C PHE A 291 -17.92 1.33 -8.43
N GLU A 292 -19.19 1.71 -8.40
CA GLU A 292 -20.18 1.23 -7.44
C GLU A 292 -21.27 0.45 -8.17
N LEU A 293 -21.70 -0.67 -7.59
CA LEU A 293 -22.88 -1.39 -8.08
C LEU A 293 -24.16 -0.64 -7.72
N VAL A 294 -25.12 -0.63 -8.65
CA VAL A 294 -26.44 -0.03 -8.42
C VAL A 294 -27.30 -0.98 -7.57
N GLU A 295 -27.15 -2.28 -7.77
CA GLU A 295 -27.89 -3.31 -7.07
C GLU A 295 -27.03 -4.02 -6.00
N LYS A 296 -27.69 -4.70 -5.06
CA LYS A 296 -27.00 -5.49 -4.03
C LYS A 296 -26.34 -6.72 -4.66
N ALA A 297 -25.04 -6.61 -4.90
CA ALA A 297 -24.18 -7.69 -5.33
C ALA A 297 -22.74 -7.40 -4.86
N VAL A 298 -21.84 -8.36 -4.98
CA VAL A 298 -20.45 -8.24 -4.54
C VAL A 298 -19.54 -8.52 -5.73
N PRO A 299 -18.85 -7.50 -6.27
CA PRO A 299 -17.88 -7.72 -7.33
C PRO A 299 -16.63 -8.41 -6.76
N ARG A 300 -15.95 -9.20 -7.61
CA ARG A 300 -14.73 -9.92 -7.24
C ARG A 300 -13.69 -9.80 -8.34
N HIS A 301 -12.44 -9.98 -7.95
CA HIS A 301 -11.34 -10.09 -8.90
C HIS A 301 -11.66 -11.09 -10.02
N GLY A 302 -11.36 -10.73 -11.27
CA GLY A 302 -11.59 -11.55 -12.46
C GLY A 302 -13.01 -11.52 -13.01
N PHE A 303 -13.95 -10.80 -12.39
CA PHE A 303 -15.27 -10.59 -12.99
C PHE A 303 -15.15 -9.63 -14.17
N ARG A 304 -15.89 -9.91 -15.27
CA ARG A 304 -15.84 -9.09 -16.46
C ARG A 304 -16.61 -7.79 -16.28
N ILE A 305 -16.06 -6.74 -16.83
CA ILE A 305 -16.73 -5.45 -17.01
C ILE A 305 -17.29 -5.44 -18.43
N LEU A 306 -18.58 -5.15 -18.57
CA LEU A 306 -19.31 -5.22 -19.84
C LEU A 306 -19.79 -3.84 -20.27
N ASP A 307 -19.82 -3.62 -21.58
CA ASP A 307 -20.49 -2.50 -22.21
C ASP A 307 -22.02 -2.58 -21.97
N PRO A 308 -22.65 -1.52 -21.45
CA PRO A 308 -24.08 -1.57 -21.08
C PRO A 308 -25.02 -1.68 -22.29
N GLY A 309 -24.59 -1.32 -23.49
CA GLY A 309 -25.40 -1.36 -24.71
C GLY A 309 -25.32 -2.68 -25.47
N THR A 310 -24.16 -3.34 -25.41
CA THR A 310 -23.88 -4.53 -26.21
C THR A 310 -23.63 -5.79 -25.39
N SER A 311 -23.38 -5.64 -24.11
CA SER A 311 -22.93 -6.70 -23.19
C SER A 311 -21.59 -7.35 -23.58
N TYR A 312 -20.81 -6.74 -24.47
CA TYR A 312 -19.46 -7.20 -24.76
C TYR A 312 -18.49 -6.88 -23.63
N PRO A 313 -17.52 -7.77 -23.32
CA PRO A 313 -16.47 -7.48 -22.36
C PRO A 313 -15.62 -6.28 -22.80
N ILE A 314 -15.45 -5.33 -21.90
CA ILE A 314 -14.64 -4.12 -22.12
C ILE A 314 -13.49 -4.02 -21.09
N GLY A 315 -13.43 -4.92 -20.13
CA GLY A 315 -12.39 -4.99 -19.12
C GLY A 315 -12.68 -5.99 -18.03
N ASP A 316 -11.85 -5.96 -16.98
CA ASP A 316 -11.94 -6.88 -15.86
C ASP A 316 -11.87 -6.15 -14.53
N VAL A 317 -12.58 -6.68 -13.53
CA VAL A 317 -12.49 -6.25 -12.14
C VAL A 317 -11.17 -6.77 -11.55
N THR A 318 -10.34 -5.88 -11.07
CA THR A 318 -9.06 -6.22 -10.45
C THR A 318 -9.18 -6.36 -8.93
N SER A 319 -10.04 -5.56 -8.31
CA SER A 319 -10.38 -5.65 -6.88
C SER A 319 -11.86 -5.34 -6.69
N GLY A 320 -12.51 -6.03 -5.76
CA GLY A 320 -13.91 -5.78 -5.49
C GLY A 320 -14.41 -6.46 -4.23
N ASN A 321 -15.30 -5.78 -3.51
CA ASN A 321 -15.93 -6.29 -2.29
C ASN A 321 -17.21 -5.51 -1.97
N LEU A 322 -17.90 -5.93 -0.91
CA LEU A 322 -18.96 -5.14 -0.28
C LEU A 322 -18.33 -4.12 0.67
N SER A 323 -18.57 -2.82 0.47
CA SER A 323 -18.19 -1.81 1.44
C SER A 323 -19.11 -1.88 2.65
N PRO A 324 -18.59 -2.12 3.87
CA PRO A 324 -19.41 -2.15 5.08
C PRO A 324 -20.04 -0.79 5.39
N LEU A 325 -19.35 0.29 5.05
CA LEU A 325 -19.84 1.66 5.30
C LEU A 325 -20.92 2.07 4.32
N LEU A 326 -20.72 1.79 3.03
CA LEU A 326 -21.66 2.19 1.98
C LEU A 326 -22.80 1.19 1.80
N GLN A 327 -22.68 -0.02 2.33
CA GLN A 327 -23.61 -1.15 2.11
C GLN A 327 -23.84 -1.44 0.62
N LYS A 328 -22.81 -1.20 -0.20
CA LYS A 328 -22.80 -1.37 -1.64
C LYS A 328 -21.61 -2.20 -2.09
N GLY A 329 -21.79 -2.92 -3.18
CA GLY A 329 -20.65 -3.51 -3.91
C GLY A 329 -19.81 -2.40 -4.53
N ILE A 330 -18.53 -2.38 -4.24
CA ILE A 330 -17.55 -1.46 -4.82
C ILE A 330 -16.44 -2.24 -5.49
N GLY A 331 -15.85 -1.68 -6.52
CA GLY A 331 -14.74 -2.33 -7.21
C GLY A 331 -13.84 -1.38 -7.96
N LEU A 332 -12.71 -1.94 -8.35
CA LEU A 332 -11.67 -1.30 -9.16
C LEU A 332 -11.42 -2.18 -10.38
N GLY A 333 -11.01 -1.58 -11.49
CA GLY A 333 -10.72 -2.34 -12.70
C GLY A 333 -10.29 -1.44 -13.84
N TYR A 334 -10.02 -2.03 -15.00
CA TYR A 334 -9.63 -1.30 -16.20
C TYR A 334 -10.75 -1.28 -17.21
N VAL A 335 -10.98 -0.12 -17.80
CA VAL A 335 -11.93 0.07 -18.92
C VAL A 335 -11.27 0.90 -20.03
N PRO A 336 -11.71 0.81 -21.30
CA PRO A 336 -11.30 1.74 -22.33
C PRO A 336 -11.61 3.19 -21.90
N VAL A 337 -10.74 4.14 -22.25
CA VAL A 337 -10.83 5.55 -21.78
C VAL A 337 -12.21 6.17 -22.00
N ARG A 338 -12.91 5.80 -23.07
CA ARG A 338 -14.27 6.31 -23.36
C ARG A 338 -15.33 5.98 -22.30
N TYR A 339 -15.06 4.97 -21.42
CA TYR A 339 -15.95 4.61 -20.31
C TYR A 339 -15.45 5.13 -18.96
N ALA A 340 -14.25 5.72 -18.89
CA ALA A 340 -13.57 6.02 -17.63
C ALA A 340 -14.09 7.27 -16.91
N GLU A 341 -14.93 8.07 -17.55
CA GLU A 341 -15.44 9.33 -16.97
C GLU A 341 -16.37 9.00 -15.76
N PRO A 342 -16.20 9.64 -14.60
CA PRO A 342 -17.14 9.50 -13.48
C PRO A 342 -18.58 9.81 -13.89
N GLY A 343 -19.51 8.92 -13.53
CA GLY A 343 -20.91 8.97 -13.97
C GLY A 343 -21.21 8.04 -15.14
N SER A 344 -20.21 7.53 -15.86
CA SER A 344 -20.41 6.56 -16.93
C SER A 344 -21.01 5.27 -16.41
N SER A 345 -21.95 4.68 -17.16
CA SER A 345 -22.56 3.41 -16.86
C SER A 345 -21.71 2.28 -17.44
N ILE A 346 -21.58 1.22 -16.66
CA ILE A 346 -20.99 -0.07 -17.05
C ILE A 346 -21.84 -1.20 -16.47
N GLN A 347 -21.55 -2.44 -16.81
CA GLN A 347 -22.13 -3.60 -16.14
C GLN A 347 -21.03 -4.54 -15.65
N ILE A 348 -21.31 -5.28 -14.59
CA ILE A 348 -20.40 -6.28 -14.05
C ILE A 348 -21.05 -7.64 -14.19
N GLU A 349 -20.37 -8.59 -14.83
CA GLU A 349 -20.85 -9.95 -14.94
C GLU A 349 -20.63 -10.69 -13.63
N ILE A 350 -21.72 -10.95 -12.90
CA ILE A 350 -21.71 -11.67 -11.62
C ILE A 350 -22.58 -12.92 -11.75
N ARG A 351 -21.96 -14.11 -11.70
CA ARG A 351 -22.67 -15.39 -11.84
C ARG A 351 -23.62 -15.42 -13.06
N SER A 352 -23.09 -15.02 -14.22
CA SER A 352 -23.82 -14.96 -15.50
C SER A 352 -24.99 -13.94 -15.53
N LYS A 353 -25.02 -12.99 -14.59
CA LYS A 353 -25.94 -11.86 -14.62
C LYS A 353 -25.16 -10.57 -14.83
N SER A 354 -25.67 -9.70 -15.70
CA SER A 354 -25.15 -8.35 -15.88
C SER A 354 -25.74 -7.44 -14.83
N VAL A 355 -24.93 -7.02 -13.87
CA VAL A 355 -25.32 -6.13 -12.77
C VAL A 355 -24.92 -4.70 -13.13
N PRO A 356 -25.84 -3.74 -13.15
CA PRO A 356 -25.54 -2.35 -13.44
C PRO A 356 -24.57 -1.75 -12.42
N ALA A 357 -23.61 -0.95 -12.91
CA ALA A 357 -22.63 -0.24 -12.12
C ALA A 357 -22.35 1.14 -12.70
N GLN A 358 -21.85 2.05 -11.88
CA GLN A 358 -21.48 3.39 -12.28
C GLN A 358 -20.03 3.66 -11.91
N ILE A 359 -19.28 4.26 -12.83
CA ILE A 359 -17.93 4.77 -12.56
C ILE A 359 -18.02 5.92 -11.58
N VAL A 360 -17.18 5.90 -10.54
CA VAL A 360 -17.13 6.94 -9.51
C VAL A 360 -15.70 7.44 -9.33
N LYS A 361 -15.57 8.64 -8.76
CA LYS A 361 -14.25 9.19 -8.40
C LYS A 361 -13.86 8.69 -7.00
N PRO A 362 -12.74 7.95 -6.85
CA PRO A 362 -12.25 7.57 -5.53
C PRO A 362 -11.81 8.81 -4.72
N PRO A 363 -11.72 8.72 -3.39
CA PRO A 363 -12.08 7.57 -2.58
C PRO A 363 -13.60 7.36 -2.45
N PHE A 364 -14.03 6.10 -2.27
CA PHE A 364 -15.41 5.76 -1.97
C PHE A 364 -15.80 6.26 -0.56
N TYR A 365 -14.86 6.16 0.38
CA TYR A 365 -14.98 6.68 1.73
C TYR A 365 -14.39 8.09 1.83
N LYS A 366 -15.21 9.03 2.24
CA LYS A 366 -14.77 10.39 2.57
C LYS A 366 -15.00 10.62 4.07
N LYS A 367 -13.90 10.85 4.79
CA LYS A 367 -13.98 11.19 6.21
C LYS A 367 -14.86 12.44 6.39
N ARG A 368 -15.89 12.36 7.20
CA ARG A 368 -16.65 13.56 7.59
C ARG A 368 -15.69 14.51 8.29
N LYS A 369 -15.58 15.73 7.80
CA LYS A 369 -14.90 16.78 8.56
C LYS A 369 -15.67 16.95 9.87
N ALA A 370 -14.96 16.72 10.99
CA ALA A 370 -15.49 17.01 12.32
C ALA A 370 -15.63 18.52 12.49
#